data_8627f3e3019c80af03565408477acf84
#
_entry.id   8627f3e3019c80af03565408477acf84
#
_cell.length_a   1.000
_cell.length_b   1.000
_cell.length_c   1.000
_cell.angle_alpha   90.00
_cell.angle_beta   90.00
_cell.angle_gamma   90.00
#
_symmetry.space_group_name_H-M   'P 1'
#
loop_
_entity.id
_entity.type
_entity.pdbx_description
1 polymer ?
#
loop_
_entity_poly.entity_id
_entity_poly.type
_entity_poly.pdbx_seq_one_letter_code
_entity_poly.pdbx_strand_id
1 'polypeptide(L)'
;MLRRSEFVERCRKKFSADETQAFWLWFSAHSFADQEEYTQKFDRLMSGEPIQYIFQSAPFHRYEYAVGPGCLIPRPETEELVELILQKPEIQSLQQWLDIGTGSGCIALTLAQERPWNFKAIDISTEALQWAQINWNNCPAHVKERVELQATDFLSWNKWPDGIQAIVSNPPYIATEEKTQIKNRVDNWEPQTALYSPNDPLLFYKKMAELCTSTNTELWLVLEINQELAEETIEVFAKVGCLSKKIADLSGNLRFIEAFWPGN
;
A
#
# COMPACT_ATOMS: atom_id res chain seq x y z
N MET A 1 5.96 -12.61 -31.60
CA MET A 1 5.21 -11.52 -30.92
C MET A 1 4.06 -11.09 -31.79
N LEU A 2 2.90 -10.75 -31.18
CA LEU A 2 1.75 -10.22 -31.92
C LEU A 2 2.05 -8.81 -32.46
N ARG A 3 1.54 -8.49 -33.66
CA ARG A 3 1.51 -7.09 -34.10
C ARG A 3 0.52 -6.32 -33.23
N ARG A 4 0.71 -4.99 -33.12
CA ARG A 4 -0.16 -4.12 -32.28
C ARG A 4 -1.64 -4.31 -32.61
N SER A 5 -1.99 -4.37 -33.89
CA SER A 5 -3.39 -4.54 -34.34
C SER A 5 -4.01 -5.86 -33.84
N GLU A 6 -3.26 -6.95 -33.90
CA GLU A 6 -3.68 -8.27 -33.44
C GLU A 6 -3.77 -8.35 -31.92
N PHE A 7 -2.81 -7.75 -31.19
CA PHE A 7 -2.85 -7.62 -29.73
C PHE A 7 -4.11 -6.86 -29.28
N VAL A 8 -4.33 -5.70 -29.87
CA VAL A 8 -5.48 -4.84 -29.55
C VAL A 8 -6.81 -5.54 -29.88
N GLU A 9 -6.92 -6.22 -31.01
CA GLU A 9 -8.12 -6.97 -31.38
C GLU A 9 -8.43 -8.08 -30.35
N ARG A 10 -7.42 -8.82 -29.91
CA ARG A 10 -7.60 -9.89 -28.91
C ARG A 10 -7.96 -9.33 -27.54
N CYS A 11 -7.29 -8.29 -27.08
CA CYS A 11 -7.54 -7.67 -25.79
C CYS A 11 -8.93 -7.03 -25.70
N ARG A 12 -9.40 -6.33 -26.72
CA ARG A 12 -10.72 -5.67 -26.76
C ARG A 12 -11.91 -6.61 -26.61
N LYS A 13 -11.71 -7.91 -26.76
CA LYS A 13 -12.74 -8.92 -26.48
C LYS A 13 -13.01 -9.10 -24.98
N LYS A 14 -12.11 -8.62 -24.12
CA LYS A 14 -12.16 -8.83 -22.66
C LYS A 14 -11.96 -7.56 -21.83
N PHE A 15 -11.29 -6.56 -22.37
CA PHE A 15 -10.83 -5.37 -21.66
C PHE A 15 -11.33 -4.09 -22.33
N SER A 16 -11.42 -3.01 -21.58
CA SER A 16 -11.73 -1.68 -22.11
C SER A 16 -10.65 -1.19 -23.09
N ALA A 17 -10.94 -0.10 -23.78
CA ALA A 17 -9.99 0.51 -24.71
C ALA A 17 -8.75 1.04 -23.98
N ASP A 18 -8.94 1.65 -22.80
CA ASP A 18 -7.87 2.24 -21.99
C ASP A 18 -6.97 1.15 -21.38
N GLU A 19 -7.56 0.10 -20.81
CA GLU A 19 -6.81 -1.06 -20.33
C GLU A 19 -6.00 -1.72 -21.46
N THR A 20 -6.62 -1.90 -22.62
CA THR A 20 -5.94 -2.47 -23.80
C THR A 20 -4.73 -1.64 -24.22
N GLN A 21 -4.86 -0.31 -24.20
CA GLN A 21 -3.76 0.61 -24.52
C GLN A 21 -2.64 0.52 -23.46
N ALA A 22 -3.00 0.50 -22.18
CA ALA A 22 -2.04 0.34 -21.09
C ALA A 22 -1.28 -0.98 -21.17
N PHE A 23 -1.99 -2.10 -21.43
CA PHE A 23 -1.37 -3.42 -21.61
C PHE A 23 -0.43 -3.47 -22.81
N TRP A 24 -0.82 -2.82 -23.92
CA TRP A 24 0.07 -2.72 -25.08
C TRP A 24 1.36 -1.99 -24.73
N LEU A 25 1.28 -0.88 -23.98
CA LEU A 25 2.47 -0.14 -23.53
C LEU A 25 3.38 -1.01 -22.68
N TRP A 26 2.84 -1.77 -21.73
CA TRP A 26 3.60 -2.71 -20.93
C TRP A 26 4.31 -3.77 -21.79
N PHE A 27 3.57 -4.46 -22.66
CA PHE A 27 4.15 -5.47 -23.52
C PHE A 27 5.17 -4.93 -24.52
N SER A 28 5.01 -3.69 -24.98
CA SER A 28 5.97 -3.06 -25.92
C SER A 28 7.21 -2.51 -25.23
N ALA A 29 7.15 -2.20 -23.93
CA ALA A 29 8.27 -1.70 -23.15
C ALA A 29 9.19 -2.83 -22.65
N HIS A 30 8.70 -4.07 -22.60
CA HIS A 30 9.46 -5.21 -22.09
C HIS A 30 10.05 -6.06 -23.21
N SER A 31 11.25 -6.57 -22.95
CA SER A 31 11.89 -7.57 -23.79
C SER A 31 11.46 -8.98 -23.36
N PHE A 32 11.38 -9.89 -24.31
CA PHE A 32 11.04 -11.29 -24.08
C PHE A 32 12.19 -12.15 -24.63
N ALA A 33 12.55 -13.21 -23.91
CA ALA A 33 13.61 -14.11 -24.34
C ALA A 33 13.28 -14.78 -25.69
N ASP A 34 12.01 -15.15 -25.87
CA ASP A 34 11.53 -15.80 -27.09
C ASP A 34 10.01 -15.61 -27.29
N GLN A 35 9.48 -16.26 -28.32
CA GLN A 35 8.05 -16.23 -28.65
C GLN A 35 7.21 -16.99 -27.61
N GLU A 36 7.77 -17.98 -26.94
CA GLU A 36 7.07 -18.80 -25.96
C GLU A 36 6.81 -17.97 -24.69
N GLU A 37 7.81 -17.27 -24.15
CA GLU A 37 7.65 -16.36 -23.01
C GLU A 37 6.60 -15.29 -23.31
N TYR A 38 6.67 -14.66 -24.49
CA TYR A 38 5.65 -13.68 -24.89
C TYR A 38 4.24 -14.27 -24.85
N THR A 39 4.07 -15.47 -25.42
CA THR A 39 2.77 -16.13 -25.49
C THR A 39 2.25 -16.49 -24.10
N GLN A 40 3.10 -17.05 -23.25
CA GLN A 40 2.74 -17.38 -21.85
C GLN A 40 2.28 -16.13 -21.09
N LYS A 41 3.00 -15.01 -21.16
CA LYS A 41 2.63 -13.75 -20.50
C LYS A 41 1.31 -13.20 -21.08
N PHE A 42 1.13 -13.29 -22.40
CA PHE A 42 -0.11 -12.85 -23.04
C PHE A 42 -1.32 -13.72 -22.62
N ASP A 43 -1.15 -15.03 -22.51
CA ASP A 43 -2.22 -15.94 -22.07
C ASP A 43 -2.57 -15.69 -20.58
N ARG A 44 -1.60 -15.42 -19.72
CA ARG A 44 -1.82 -14.96 -18.35
C ARG A 44 -2.64 -13.66 -18.31
N LEU A 45 -2.32 -12.66 -19.13
CA LEU A 45 -3.12 -11.46 -19.29
C LEU A 45 -4.56 -11.79 -19.71
N MET A 46 -4.71 -12.66 -20.71
CA MET A 46 -6.02 -13.08 -21.18
C MET A 46 -6.80 -13.93 -20.18
N SER A 47 -6.14 -14.55 -19.20
CA SER A 47 -6.81 -15.19 -18.05
C SER A 47 -7.40 -14.17 -17.06
N GLY A 48 -6.89 -12.95 -17.07
CA GLY A 48 -7.31 -11.84 -16.19
C GLY A 48 -6.32 -11.54 -15.08
N GLU A 49 -5.14 -12.14 -15.11
CA GLU A 49 -4.10 -11.86 -14.15
C GLU A 49 -3.63 -10.40 -14.27
N PRO A 50 -3.40 -9.70 -13.15
CA PRO A 50 -2.89 -8.33 -13.17
C PRO A 50 -1.56 -8.24 -13.93
N ILE A 51 -1.43 -7.22 -14.77
CA ILE A 51 -0.22 -7.05 -15.57
C ILE A 51 1.02 -6.87 -14.70
N GLN A 52 0.88 -6.27 -13.53
CA GLN A 52 1.95 -6.09 -12.54
C GLN A 52 2.47 -7.44 -12.03
N TYR A 53 1.58 -8.43 -11.84
CA TYR A 53 2.00 -9.77 -11.44
C TYR A 53 2.67 -10.55 -12.58
N ILE A 54 2.20 -10.34 -13.82
CA ILE A 54 2.78 -10.96 -15.01
C ILE A 54 4.22 -10.51 -15.21
N PHE A 55 4.49 -9.23 -15.01
CA PHE A 55 5.82 -8.63 -15.15
C PHE A 55 6.59 -8.51 -13.83
N GLN A 56 5.95 -8.86 -12.71
CA GLN A 56 6.50 -8.76 -11.36
C GLN A 56 7.02 -7.37 -11.02
N SER A 57 6.34 -6.34 -11.50
CA SER A 57 6.73 -4.95 -11.33
C SER A 57 5.50 -4.06 -11.24
N ALA A 58 5.55 -3.03 -10.39
CA ALA A 58 4.57 -1.99 -10.29
C ALA A 58 5.26 -0.63 -10.10
N PRO A 59 4.91 0.40 -10.88
CA PRO A 59 5.35 1.75 -10.61
C PRO A 59 4.72 2.25 -9.31
N PHE A 60 5.47 3.02 -8.54
CA PHE A 60 4.98 3.73 -7.37
C PHE A 60 5.85 4.96 -7.12
N HIS A 61 5.23 6.14 -7.13
CA HIS A 61 5.92 7.41 -7.03
C HIS A 61 6.96 7.57 -8.15
N ARG A 62 8.27 7.63 -7.84
CA ARG A 62 9.40 7.74 -8.81
C ARG A 62 10.12 6.42 -9.02
N TYR A 63 9.64 5.36 -8.39
CA TYR A 63 10.33 4.10 -8.29
C TYR A 63 9.52 2.97 -8.90
N GLU A 64 10.16 1.86 -9.07
CA GLU A 64 9.55 0.63 -9.54
C GLU A 64 9.77 -0.45 -8.49
N TYR A 65 8.69 -1.10 -8.08
CA TYR A 65 8.70 -2.10 -7.01
C TYR A 65 8.33 -3.47 -7.56
N ALA A 66 9.08 -4.48 -7.14
CA ALA A 66 8.73 -5.86 -7.39
C ALA A 66 7.46 -6.22 -6.61
N VAL A 67 6.51 -6.85 -7.30
CA VAL A 67 5.24 -7.31 -6.75
C VAL A 67 4.82 -8.62 -7.40
N GLY A 68 3.98 -9.37 -6.71
CA GLY A 68 3.42 -10.60 -7.23
C GLY A 68 2.39 -11.21 -6.28
N PRO A 69 1.93 -12.43 -6.54
CA PRO A 69 0.95 -13.10 -5.70
C PRO A 69 1.32 -13.02 -4.22
N GLY A 70 0.31 -12.79 -3.38
CA GLY A 70 0.48 -12.61 -1.94
C GLY A 70 0.86 -11.19 -1.49
N CYS A 71 0.99 -10.22 -2.42
CA CYS A 71 1.28 -8.82 -2.12
C CYS A 71 0.26 -7.90 -2.80
N LEU A 72 -0.25 -6.90 -2.09
CA LEU A 72 -1.10 -5.86 -2.69
C LEU A 72 -0.29 -5.08 -3.74
N ILE A 73 -0.88 -4.88 -4.91
CA ILE A 73 -0.29 -4.00 -5.93
C ILE A 73 -0.39 -2.55 -5.42
N PRO A 74 0.73 -1.79 -5.37
CA PRO A 74 0.71 -0.39 -4.99
C PRO A 74 -0.33 0.42 -5.76
N ARG A 75 -1.04 1.31 -5.06
CA ARG A 75 -2.15 2.08 -5.63
C ARG A 75 -1.74 3.54 -5.86
N PRO A 76 -2.27 4.20 -6.90
CA PRO A 76 -2.01 5.62 -7.14
C PRO A 76 -2.43 6.51 -5.95
N GLU A 77 -3.52 6.18 -5.27
CA GLU A 77 -3.98 6.92 -4.09
C GLU A 77 -2.95 6.84 -2.94
N THR A 78 -2.27 5.71 -2.80
CA THR A 78 -1.20 5.55 -1.80
C THR A 78 0.05 6.39 -2.14
N GLU A 79 0.28 6.72 -3.42
CA GLU A 79 1.33 7.69 -3.81
C GLU A 79 1.00 9.09 -3.26
N GLU A 80 -0.28 9.47 -3.24
CA GLU A 80 -0.71 10.76 -2.67
C GLU A 80 -0.51 10.79 -1.15
N LEU A 81 -0.65 9.66 -0.45
CA LEU A 81 -0.29 9.55 0.97
C LEU A 81 1.20 9.86 1.20
N VAL A 82 2.06 9.32 0.35
CA VAL A 82 3.51 9.59 0.41
C VAL A 82 3.80 11.08 0.16
N GLU A 83 3.20 11.66 -0.87
CA GLU A 83 3.36 13.10 -1.17
C GLU A 83 2.85 13.99 -0.04
N LEU A 84 1.72 13.66 0.58
CA LEU A 84 1.19 14.37 1.75
C LEU A 84 2.21 14.40 2.90
N ILE A 85 2.83 13.25 3.18
CA ILE A 85 3.86 13.14 4.22
C ILE A 85 5.11 13.96 3.86
N LEU A 86 5.57 13.88 2.62
CA LEU A 86 6.77 14.59 2.15
C LEU A 86 6.62 16.11 2.16
N GLN A 87 5.40 16.61 1.98
CA GLN A 87 5.09 18.04 1.91
C GLN A 87 4.70 18.65 3.27
N LYS A 88 4.47 17.85 4.31
CA LYS A 88 4.00 18.32 5.60
C LYS A 88 5.14 18.81 6.49
N PRO A 89 5.23 20.15 6.80
CA PRO A 89 6.35 20.71 7.55
C PRO A 89 6.47 20.19 8.98
N GLU A 90 5.35 19.92 9.65
CA GLU A 90 5.29 19.58 11.08
C GLU A 90 5.96 18.25 11.41
N ILE A 91 6.03 17.35 10.44
CA ILE A 91 6.60 16.01 10.65
C ILE A 91 8.00 15.83 10.02
N GLN A 92 8.56 16.86 9.39
CA GLN A 92 9.87 16.76 8.72
C GLN A 92 11.03 16.51 9.71
N SER A 93 10.88 16.91 10.97
CA SER A 93 11.89 16.67 12.01
C SER A 93 11.81 15.27 12.62
N LEU A 94 10.74 14.51 12.39
CA LEU A 94 10.55 13.17 12.94
C LEU A 94 11.47 12.19 12.24
N GLN A 95 12.12 11.31 13.01
CA GLN A 95 13.15 10.42 12.48
C GLN A 95 12.76 8.94 12.53
N GLN A 96 11.83 8.57 13.43
CA GLN A 96 11.48 7.18 13.70
C GLN A 96 10.04 6.89 13.29
N TRP A 97 9.89 6.14 12.23
CA TRP A 97 8.61 5.83 11.59
C TRP A 97 8.27 4.36 11.69
N LEU A 98 6.98 4.08 11.75
CA LEU A 98 6.41 2.73 11.63
C LEU A 98 5.49 2.68 10.41
N ASP A 99 5.73 1.73 9.52
CA ASP A 99 4.84 1.39 8.40
C ASP A 99 4.10 0.09 8.74
N ILE A 100 2.77 0.16 8.92
CA ILE A 100 1.93 -0.97 9.32
C ILE A 100 1.21 -1.53 8.10
N GLY A 101 1.39 -2.82 7.83
CA GLY A 101 0.89 -3.45 6.62
C GLY A 101 1.72 -3.03 5.40
N THR A 102 3.04 -3.13 5.52
CA THR A 102 3.97 -2.56 4.53
C THR A 102 3.86 -3.18 3.13
N GLY A 103 3.30 -4.38 3.01
CA GLY A 103 3.10 -5.04 1.72
C GLY A 103 4.41 -5.25 0.96
N SER A 104 4.54 -4.60 -0.19
CA SER A 104 5.77 -4.59 -1.00
C SER A 104 6.89 -3.72 -0.42
N GLY A 105 6.64 -3.01 0.67
CA GLY A 105 7.54 -2.01 1.24
C GLY A 105 7.49 -0.65 0.53
N CYS A 106 6.58 -0.44 -0.42
CA CYS A 106 6.57 0.74 -1.29
C CYS A 106 6.49 2.06 -0.52
N ILE A 107 5.71 2.15 0.56
CA ILE A 107 5.60 3.37 1.38
C ILE A 107 6.91 3.63 2.12
N ALA A 108 7.34 2.69 2.97
CA ALA A 108 8.54 2.84 3.80
C ALA A 108 9.79 3.08 2.98
N LEU A 109 10.00 2.29 1.91
CA LEU A 109 11.18 2.38 1.06
C LEU A 109 11.19 3.69 0.25
N THR A 110 10.03 4.16 -0.26
CA THR A 110 9.95 5.45 -0.93
C THR A 110 10.29 6.59 0.02
N LEU A 111 9.65 6.65 1.20
CA LEU A 111 9.90 7.70 2.17
C LEU A 111 11.35 7.71 2.65
N ALA A 112 11.97 6.53 2.87
CA ALA A 112 13.37 6.41 3.26
C ALA A 112 14.35 6.80 2.13
N GLN A 113 13.94 6.73 0.87
CA GLN A 113 14.73 7.23 -0.27
C GLN A 113 14.64 8.76 -0.38
N GLU A 114 13.47 9.34 -0.11
CA GLU A 114 13.22 10.78 -0.22
C GLU A 114 13.69 11.57 1.01
N ARG A 115 13.78 10.93 2.20
CA ARG A 115 14.15 11.56 3.48
C ARG A 115 15.08 10.67 4.30
N PRO A 116 15.92 11.24 5.16
CA PRO A 116 16.81 10.48 6.04
C PRO A 116 16.08 9.89 7.26
N TRP A 117 14.89 9.35 7.06
CA TRP A 117 14.07 8.76 8.11
C TRP A 117 14.33 7.26 8.27
N ASN A 118 14.20 6.78 9.51
CA ASN A 118 14.31 5.37 9.83
C ASN A 118 12.91 4.75 9.88
N PHE A 119 12.76 3.57 9.31
CA PHE A 119 11.50 2.86 9.28
C PHE A 119 11.61 1.48 9.91
N LYS A 120 10.65 1.17 10.77
CA LYS A 120 10.25 -0.20 11.03
C LYS A 120 9.03 -0.48 10.16
N ALA A 121 9.16 -1.43 9.22
CA ALA A 121 8.11 -1.78 8.28
C ALA A 121 7.63 -3.20 8.60
N ILE A 122 6.36 -3.31 8.98
CA ILE A 122 5.79 -4.57 9.48
C ILE A 122 4.66 -5.07 8.59
N ASP A 123 4.57 -6.38 8.47
CA ASP A 123 3.44 -7.07 7.86
C ASP A 123 3.21 -8.41 8.55
N ILE A 124 1.97 -8.89 8.55
CA ILE A 124 1.64 -10.24 9.02
C ILE A 124 1.93 -11.29 7.94
N SER A 125 1.86 -10.89 6.66
CA SER A 125 2.08 -11.77 5.52
C SER A 125 3.57 -11.95 5.23
N THR A 126 4.05 -13.17 5.40
CA THR A 126 5.43 -13.53 5.02
C THR A 126 5.64 -13.51 3.51
N GLU A 127 4.59 -13.75 2.72
CA GLU A 127 4.62 -13.64 1.26
C GLU A 127 4.80 -12.18 0.82
N ALA A 128 4.08 -11.24 1.43
CA ALA A 128 4.25 -9.82 1.16
C ALA A 128 5.66 -9.35 1.52
N LEU A 129 6.18 -9.79 2.67
CA LEU A 129 7.54 -9.46 3.12
C LEU A 129 8.64 -10.06 2.22
N GLN A 130 8.39 -11.14 1.49
CA GLN A 130 9.35 -11.61 0.48
C GLN A 130 9.50 -10.59 -0.65
N TRP A 131 8.40 -9.98 -1.10
CA TRP A 131 8.45 -8.90 -2.09
C TRP A 131 9.10 -7.64 -1.52
N ALA A 132 8.76 -7.25 -0.29
CA ALA A 132 9.44 -6.15 0.40
C ALA A 132 10.95 -6.38 0.52
N GLN A 133 11.39 -7.61 0.81
CA GLN A 133 12.80 -7.97 0.89
C GLN A 133 13.53 -7.87 -0.47
N ILE A 134 12.86 -8.26 -1.58
CA ILE A 134 13.38 -8.07 -2.93
C ILE A 134 13.58 -6.57 -3.20
N ASN A 135 12.58 -5.76 -2.87
CA ASN A 135 12.61 -4.32 -3.05
C ASN A 135 13.68 -3.65 -2.17
N TRP A 136 13.77 -4.04 -0.91
CA TRP A 136 14.81 -3.57 0.01
C TRP A 136 16.22 -3.93 -0.50
N ASN A 137 16.44 -5.14 -1.02
CA ASN A 137 17.71 -5.55 -1.60
C ASN A 137 18.14 -4.66 -2.77
N ASN A 138 17.19 -4.16 -3.54
CA ASN A 138 17.42 -3.28 -4.70
C ASN A 138 17.65 -1.81 -4.30
N CYS A 139 17.38 -1.43 -3.05
CA CYS A 139 17.62 -0.07 -2.57
C CYS A 139 19.09 0.25 -2.38
N PRO A 140 19.48 1.55 -2.44
CA PRO A 140 20.81 2.00 -2.05
C PRO A 140 21.17 1.62 -0.60
N ALA A 141 22.46 1.48 -0.31
CA ALA A 141 22.94 1.07 1.01
C ALA A 141 22.39 1.94 2.16
N HIS A 142 22.38 3.25 1.98
CA HIS A 142 21.89 4.20 3.00
C HIS A 142 20.39 4.07 3.31
N VAL A 143 19.58 3.51 2.38
CA VAL A 143 18.16 3.19 2.64
C VAL A 143 18.07 1.89 3.42
N LYS A 144 18.87 0.87 3.02
CA LYS A 144 18.91 -0.44 3.69
C LYS A 144 19.30 -0.35 5.17
N GLU A 145 20.18 0.59 5.50
CA GLU A 145 20.61 0.83 6.89
C GLU A 145 19.48 1.46 7.75
N ARG A 146 18.47 2.03 7.13
CA ARG A 146 17.38 2.77 7.81
C ARG A 146 16.02 2.08 7.78
N VAL A 147 15.87 1.00 7.01
CA VAL A 147 14.60 0.28 6.92
C VAL A 147 14.75 -1.13 7.43
N GLU A 148 14.06 -1.45 8.50
CA GLU A 148 13.94 -2.80 9.08
C GLU A 148 12.61 -3.41 8.66
N LEU A 149 12.64 -4.61 8.04
CA LEU A 149 11.46 -5.39 7.68
C LEU A 149 11.21 -6.45 8.76
N GLN A 150 9.97 -6.55 9.28
CA GLN A 150 9.64 -7.50 10.33
C GLN A 150 8.28 -8.16 10.11
N ALA A 151 8.24 -9.50 10.18
CA ALA A 151 7.00 -10.26 10.23
C ALA A 151 6.36 -10.09 11.62
N THR A 152 5.18 -9.46 11.67
CA THR A 152 4.52 -9.14 12.95
C THR A 152 3.02 -8.98 12.76
N ASP A 153 2.26 -9.60 13.66
CA ASP A 153 0.84 -9.31 13.82
C ASP A 153 0.64 -8.05 14.65
N PHE A 154 0.34 -6.93 13.99
CA PHE A 154 0.07 -5.65 14.65
C PHE A 154 -1.10 -5.72 15.65
N LEU A 155 -2.14 -6.51 15.35
CA LEU A 155 -3.32 -6.58 16.21
C LEU A 155 -3.01 -7.24 17.57
N SER A 156 -1.92 -7.99 17.67
CA SER A 156 -1.46 -8.61 18.92
C SER A 156 -0.74 -7.64 19.87
N TRP A 157 -0.40 -6.43 19.42
CA TRP A 157 0.36 -5.48 20.23
C TRP A 157 -0.48 -4.91 21.38
N ASN A 158 0.18 -4.58 22.49
CA ASN A 158 -0.42 -3.92 23.66
C ASN A 158 0.23 -2.56 23.97
N LYS A 159 1.31 -2.21 23.27
CA LYS A 159 1.96 -0.89 23.31
C LYS A 159 2.70 -0.63 22.00
N TRP A 160 2.96 0.64 21.71
CA TRP A 160 3.86 1.03 20.62
C TRP A 160 5.32 0.61 20.93
N PRO A 161 6.14 0.30 19.91
CA PRO A 161 7.59 0.18 20.10
C PRO A 161 8.17 1.50 20.63
N ASP A 162 9.16 1.40 21.51
CA ASP A 162 9.80 2.56 22.09
C ASP A 162 10.49 3.41 21.00
N GLY A 163 10.36 4.73 21.11
CA GLY A 163 11.01 5.70 20.23
C GLY A 163 10.29 5.99 18.92
N ILE A 164 9.19 5.30 18.57
CA ILE A 164 8.37 5.65 17.40
C ILE A 164 7.76 7.03 17.57
N GLN A 165 7.87 7.86 16.54
CA GLN A 165 7.39 9.25 16.49
C GLN A 165 6.25 9.44 15.49
N ALA A 166 6.23 8.63 14.41
CA ALA A 166 5.20 8.70 13.41
C ALA A 166 4.83 7.31 12.86
N ILE A 167 3.60 7.21 12.43
CA ILE A 167 3.01 6.00 11.85
C ILE A 167 2.45 6.36 10.47
N VAL A 168 2.73 5.51 9.50
CA VAL A 168 2.06 5.49 8.21
C VAL A 168 1.41 4.14 7.99
N SER A 169 0.26 4.10 7.36
CA SER A 169 -0.40 2.83 7.01
C SER A 169 -1.43 3.01 5.91
N ASN A 170 -1.51 2.03 5.03
CA ASN A 170 -2.68 1.73 4.22
C ASN A 170 -3.22 0.36 4.69
N PRO A 171 -3.98 0.31 5.78
CA PRO A 171 -4.43 -0.95 6.36
C PRO A 171 -5.62 -1.52 5.59
N PRO A 172 -5.94 -2.83 5.73
CA PRO A 172 -7.18 -3.39 5.21
C PRO A 172 -8.40 -2.68 5.81
N TYR A 173 -9.27 -2.14 4.96
CA TYR A 173 -10.44 -1.33 5.38
C TYR A 173 -11.76 -1.75 4.71
N ILE A 174 -11.79 -2.87 3.97
CA ILE A 174 -13.01 -3.39 3.35
C ILE A 174 -13.65 -4.39 4.30
N ALA A 175 -14.95 -4.23 4.57
CA ALA A 175 -15.67 -5.22 5.36
C ALA A 175 -15.82 -6.55 4.59
N THR A 176 -15.68 -7.67 5.28
CA THR A 176 -15.79 -9.00 4.64
C THR A 176 -17.16 -9.22 3.98
N GLU A 177 -18.22 -8.58 4.51
CA GLU A 177 -19.58 -8.62 3.98
C GLU A 177 -19.71 -7.92 2.61
N GLU A 178 -18.87 -6.94 2.32
CA GLU A 178 -18.86 -6.20 1.04
C GLU A 178 -18.25 -7.01 -0.11
N LYS A 179 -17.63 -8.14 0.19
CA LYS A 179 -16.96 -9.03 -0.77
C LYS A 179 -17.86 -9.44 -1.96
N THR A 180 -19.17 -9.54 -1.72
CA THR A 180 -20.14 -9.91 -2.78
C THR A 180 -20.43 -8.76 -3.75
N GLN A 181 -20.11 -7.52 -3.39
CA GLN A 181 -20.36 -6.30 -4.17
C GLN A 181 -19.16 -5.92 -5.02
N ILE A 182 -17.95 -6.29 -4.59
CA ILE A 182 -16.73 -6.05 -5.35
C ILE A 182 -16.62 -7.14 -6.43
N LYS A 183 -17.37 -6.94 -7.50
CA LYS A 183 -17.19 -7.75 -8.72
C LYS A 183 -15.93 -7.27 -9.38
N ASN A 184 -14.78 -7.90 -9.15
CA ASN A 184 -13.67 -7.65 -10.06
C ASN A 184 -12.44 -8.56 -9.86
N ARG A 185 -11.61 -8.57 -10.89
CA ARG A 185 -10.30 -9.16 -11.07
C ARG A 185 -9.36 -9.08 -9.87
N VAL A 186 -9.50 -8.04 -9.04
CA VAL A 186 -8.74 -7.82 -7.81
C VAL A 186 -8.96 -8.97 -6.81
N ASP A 187 -10.21 -9.35 -6.55
CA ASP A 187 -10.54 -10.40 -5.57
C ASP A 187 -9.99 -11.79 -5.89
N ASN A 188 -9.70 -12.05 -7.16
CA ASN A 188 -9.24 -13.38 -7.59
C ASN A 188 -7.70 -13.53 -7.53
N TRP A 189 -6.97 -12.43 -7.47
CA TRP A 189 -5.52 -12.43 -7.62
C TRP A 189 -4.79 -11.82 -6.44
N GLU A 190 -5.33 -10.75 -5.85
CA GLU A 190 -4.69 -10.06 -4.74
C GLU A 190 -5.05 -10.71 -3.39
N PRO A 191 -4.16 -10.62 -2.38
CA PRO A 191 -4.36 -11.30 -1.11
C PRO A 191 -5.55 -10.71 -0.34
N GLN A 192 -6.48 -11.57 0.07
CA GLN A 192 -7.65 -11.15 0.81
C GLN A 192 -7.30 -10.47 2.15
N THR A 193 -6.21 -10.88 2.77
CA THR A 193 -5.70 -10.29 4.03
C THR A 193 -5.24 -8.84 3.87
N ALA A 194 -4.91 -8.40 2.66
CA ALA A 194 -4.55 -7.01 2.39
C ALA A 194 -5.75 -6.13 2.00
N LEU A 195 -6.87 -6.74 1.61
CA LEU A 195 -8.07 -6.03 1.20
C LEU A 195 -9.12 -5.96 2.31
N TYR A 196 -9.34 -7.08 3.01
CA TYR A 196 -10.44 -7.24 3.94
C TYR A 196 -10.00 -7.22 5.38
N SER A 197 -10.66 -6.38 6.17
CA SER A 197 -10.59 -6.40 7.62
C SER A 197 -11.58 -7.44 8.18
N PRO A 198 -11.17 -8.36 9.06
CA PRO A 198 -12.06 -9.35 9.62
C PRO A 198 -13.18 -8.69 10.45
N ASN A 199 -14.43 -8.86 10.05
CA ASN A 199 -15.66 -8.46 10.77
C ASN A 199 -15.82 -6.96 11.11
N ASP A 200 -14.80 -6.12 10.96
CA ASP A 200 -14.86 -4.70 11.33
C ASP A 200 -13.89 -3.89 10.46
N PRO A 201 -14.37 -3.06 9.53
CA PRO A 201 -13.51 -2.24 8.66
C PRO A 201 -12.70 -1.19 9.44
N LEU A 202 -13.07 -0.90 10.69
CA LEU A 202 -12.37 0.04 11.57
C LEU A 202 -11.38 -0.64 12.51
N LEU A 203 -11.19 -1.96 12.43
CA LEU A 203 -10.40 -2.76 13.38
C LEU A 203 -8.98 -2.20 13.58
N PHE A 204 -8.27 -1.93 12.49
CA PHE A 204 -6.89 -1.43 12.55
C PHE A 204 -6.83 -0.01 13.15
N TYR A 205 -7.78 0.86 12.79
CA TYR A 205 -7.85 2.22 13.33
C TYR A 205 -8.18 2.23 14.82
N LYS A 206 -9.11 1.38 15.26
CA LYS A 206 -9.43 1.18 16.68
C LYS A 206 -8.22 0.72 17.46
N LYS A 207 -7.45 -0.24 16.90
CA LYS A 207 -6.21 -0.72 17.52
C LYS A 207 -5.14 0.37 17.60
N MET A 208 -4.95 1.16 16.56
CA MET A 208 -4.03 2.29 16.56
C MET A 208 -4.42 3.32 17.62
N ALA A 209 -5.70 3.68 17.69
CA ALA A 209 -6.22 4.62 18.69
C ALA A 209 -6.07 4.09 20.13
N GLU A 210 -6.39 2.81 20.38
CA GLU A 210 -6.15 2.15 21.67
C GLU A 210 -4.68 2.30 22.09
N LEU A 211 -3.75 1.99 21.20
CA LEU A 211 -2.33 2.04 21.49
C LEU A 211 -1.82 3.47 21.73
N CYS A 212 -2.44 4.50 21.18
CA CYS A 212 -2.10 5.89 21.53
C CYS A 212 -2.24 6.12 23.04
N THR A 213 -3.26 5.58 23.69
CA THR A 213 -3.45 5.72 25.15
C THR A 213 -2.38 5.00 26.00
N SER A 214 -1.60 4.12 25.39
CA SER A 214 -0.53 3.37 26.06
C SER A 214 0.82 4.09 26.10
N THR A 215 0.92 5.30 25.53
CA THR A 215 2.15 6.08 25.48
C THR A 215 1.94 7.50 25.99
N ASN A 216 2.97 8.05 26.64
CA ASN A 216 3.02 9.44 27.11
C ASN A 216 3.76 10.34 26.09
N THR A 217 4.21 9.79 24.97
CA THR A 217 4.94 10.56 23.95
C THR A 217 4.01 11.00 22.82
N GLU A 218 4.29 12.16 22.28
CA GLU A 218 3.61 12.64 21.07
C GLU A 218 3.77 11.66 19.93
N LEU A 219 2.71 11.47 19.14
CA LEU A 219 2.68 10.54 18.01
C LEU A 219 1.86 11.10 16.85
N TRP A 220 2.43 11.06 15.67
CA TRP A 220 1.75 11.39 14.44
C TRP A 220 1.30 10.12 13.70
N LEU A 221 0.07 10.13 13.18
CA LEU A 221 -0.47 9.05 12.34
C LEU A 221 -0.96 9.66 11.03
N VAL A 222 -0.52 9.11 9.90
CA VAL A 222 -1.00 9.50 8.56
C VAL A 222 -1.45 8.22 7.86
N LEU A 223 -2.75 8.11 7.64
CA LEU A 223 -3.41 6.85 7.31
C LEU A 223 -4.28 6.99 6.07
N GLU A 224 -4.23 6.00 5.18
CA GLU A 224 -5.23 5.83 4.14
C GLU A 224 -6.50 5.21 4.73
N ILE A 225 -7.68 5.62 4.22
CA ILE A 225 -8.98 5.20 4.75
C ILE A 225 -9.97 4.87 3.64
N ASN A 226 -11.02 4.13 4.00
CA ASN A 226 -12.23 4.05 3.21
C ASN A 226 -12.99 5.39 3.31
N GLN A 227 -13.29 6.02 2.17
CA GLN A 227 -13.99 7.30 2.13
C GLN A 227 -15.38 7.25 2.79
N GLU A 228 -16.08 6.11 2.70
CA GLU A 228 -17.41 5.93 3.27
C GLU A 228 -17.40 5.85 4.80
N LEU A 229 -16.23 5.54 5.39
CA LEU A 229 -16.02 5.42 6.84
C LEU A 229 -15.17 6.55 7.42
N ALA A 230 -15.03 7.66 6.69
CA ALA A 230 -14.16 8.76 7.11
C ALA A 230 -14.61 9.41 8.42
N GLU A 231 -15.92 9.57 8.65
CA GLU A 231 -16.46 10.14 9.89
C GLU A 231 -16.26 9.20 11.07
N GLU A 232 -16.59 7.92 10.90
CA GLU A 232 -16.42 6.90 11.92
C GLU A 232 -14.94 6.72 12.30
N THR A 233 -14.03 6.82 11.31
CA THR A 233 -12.59 6.72 11.58
C THR A 233 -12.08 7.92 12.38
N ILE A 234 -12.53 9.15 12.07
CA ILE A 234 -12.22 10.34 12.88
C ILE A 234 -12.74 10.18 14.33
N GLU A 235 -13.96 9.69 14.49
CA GLU A 235 -14.53 9.47 15.82
C GLU A 235 -13.72 8.47 16.66
N VAL A 236 -13.16 7.42 16.02
CA VAL A 236 -12.28 6.45 16.70
C VAL A 236 -11.11 7.15 17.37
N PHE A 237 -10.43 8.03 16.65
CA PHE A 237 -9.28 8.79 17.18
C PHE A 237 -9.69 9.89 18.17
N ALA A 238 -10.80 10.58 17.91
CA ALA A 238 -11.31 11.62 18.80
C ALA A 238 -11.69 11.08 20.18
N LYS A 239 -12.27 9.86 20.25
CA LYS A 239 -12.66 9.20 21.51
C LYS A 239 -11.51 8.98 22.48
N VAL A 240 -10.30 8.85 21.96
CA VAL A 240 -9.09 8.67 22.79
C VAL A 240 -8.33 9.98 23.03
N GLY A 241 -8.77 11.10 22.45
CA GLY A 241 -8.15 12.43 22.64
C GLY A 241 -7.15 12.83 21.55
N CYS A 242 -7.06 12.08 20.44
CA CYS A 242 -6.28 12.53 19.30
C CYS A 242 -6.92 13.75 18.62
N LEU A 243 -6.08 14.70 18.21
CA LEU A 243 -6.46 15.76 17.29
C LEU A 243 -6.38 15.21 15.86
N SER A 244 -7.51 15.13 15.16
CA SER A 244 -7.53 14.50 13.84
C SER A 244 -8.28 15.32 12.80
N LYS A 245 -7.87 15.19 11.53
CA LYS A 245 -8.51 15.82 10.38
C LYS A 245 -8.56 14.86 9.19
N LYS A 246 -9.60 15.02 8.37
CA LYS A 246 -9.77 14.33 7.09
C LYS A 246 -9.07 15.11 5.99
N ILE A 247 -8.49 14.40 5.03
CA ILE A 247 -7.82 14.98 3.87
C ILE A 247 -8.35 14.28 2.62
N ALA A 248 -8.71 15.08 1.61
CA ALA A 248 -9.16 14.57 0.33
C ALA A 248 -7.97 14.26 -0.58
N ASP A 249 -8.14 13.25 -1.43
CA ASP A 249 -7.26 12.96 -2.56
C ASP A 249 -7.43 14.02 -3.68
N LEU A 250 -6.61 13.95 -4.72
CA LEU A 250 -6.66 14.86 -5.87
C LEU A 250 -7.98 14.78 -6.64
N SER A 251 -8.74 13.72 -6.48
CA SER A 251 -10.08 13.55 -7.05
C SER A 251 -11.18 14.16 -6.19
N GLY A 252 -10.84 14.65 -4.98
CA GLY A 252 -11.76 15.25 -4.03
C GLY A 252 -12.46 14.25 -3.09
N ASN A 253 -12.08 12.98 -3.10
CA ASN A 253 -12.62 11.98 -2.19
C ASN A 253 -11.85 11.99 -0.87
N LEU A 254 -12.56 11.86 0.25
CA LEU A 254 -11.91 11.69 1.56
C LEU A 254 -11.12 10.38 1.55
N ARG A 255 -9.80 10.49 1.55
CA ARG A 255 -8.90 9.33 1.37
C ARG A 255 -7.91 9.16 2.50
N PHE A 256 -7.61 10.23 3.23
CA PHE A 256 -6.59 10.17 4.27
C PHE A 256 -7.11 10.77 5.58
N ILE A 257 -6.56 10.27 6.67
CA ILE A 257 -6.67 10.87 8.00
C ILE A 257 -5.27 11.18 8.50
N GLU A 258 -5.15 12.37 9.05
CA GLU A 258 -4.06 12.75 9.90
C GLU A 258 -4.57 12.80 11.33
N ALA A 259 -3.91 12.09 12.24
CA ALA A 259 -4.20 12.13 13.66
C ALA A 259 -2.92 12.44 14.45
N PHE A 260 -3.03 13.30 15.44
CA PHE A 260 -1.97 13.67 16.35
C PHE A 260 -2.38 13.30 17.77
N TRP A 261 -1.59 12.47 18.41
CA TRP A 261 -1.68 12.15 19.83
C TRP A 261 -0.71 13.05 20.60
N PRO A 262 -1.19 13.92 21.54
CA PRO A 262 -0.33 14.87 22.24
C PRO A 262 0.46 14.25 23.40
N GLY A 263 0.30 12.95 23.66
CA GLY A 263 0.75 12.31 24.88
C GLY A 263 -0.25 12.48 26.06
N ASN A 264 -0.01 11.78 27.15
CA ASN A 264 -0.77 11.92 28.40
C ASN A 264 -0.18 13.01 29.28
#